data_92f0abf52726f66862cce3b88b18c6b2
#
_entry.id   92f0abf52726f66862cce3b88b18c6b2
#
_cell.length_a   1.000
_cell.length_b   1.000
_cell.length_c   1.000
_cell.angle_alpha   90.00
_cell.angle_beta   90.00
_cell.angle_gamma   90.00
#
_symmetry.space_group_name_H-M   'P 1'
#
loop_
_entity.id
_entity.type
_entity.pdbx_description
1 polymer ?
#
loop_
_entity_poly.entity_id
_entity_poly.type
_entity_poly.pdbx_seq_one_letter_code
_entity_poly.pdbx_strand_id
1 'polypeptide(L)'
;SVFFRLNPTKSVMTENKTEQIIIIDAGHGGEDGGAVSESGVLEKDINLSIANNSADLLKIFGYKVVQTRTDDTSLDNGEDSVHSRKVADLKKRLEIFNSDKNNIVISIHQNKFSQSKYYGTQIFYSPNNSQSQNLAECIRNSVKKCLQPDNEKKKKKADGSIYLLKKA
;
A
#
# COMPACT_ATOMS: atom_id res chain seq x y z
N SER A 1 -14.71 39.35 7.42
CA SER A 1 -15.37 38.19 8.08
C SER A 1 -16.07 37.36 7.02
N VAL A 2 -15.67 36.11 6.84
CA VAL A 2 -16.30 35.18 5.89
C VAL A 2 -17.20 34.26 6.70
N PHE A 3 -18.50 34.27 6.44
CA PHE A 3 -19.48 33.42 7.11
C PHE A 3 -19.81 32.23 6.19
N PHE A 4 -19.52 31.01 6.63
CA PHE A 4 -20.01 29.78 5.99
C PHE A 4 -21.35 29.36 6.62
N ARG A 5 -22.38 29.27 5.82
CA ARG A 5 -23.68 28.71 6.20
C ARG A 5 -23.66 27.22 5.89
N LEU A 6 -23.55 26.38 6.93
CA LEU A 6 -23.74 24.93 6.79
C LEU A 6 -25.24 24.67 6.73
N ASN A 7 -25.74 24.16 5.61
CA ASN A 7 -27.07 23.61 5.55
C ASN A 7 -27.09 22.28 6.31
N PRO A 8 -28.06 22.02 7.20
CA PRO A 8 -28.16 20.72 7.84
C PRO A 8 -28.47 19.68 6.77
N THR A 9 -27.49 18.85 6.48
CA THR A 9 -27.69 17.64 5.67
C THR A 9 -28.63 16.72 6.41
N LYS A 10 -29.73 16.29 5.76
CA LYS A 10 -30.61 15.24 6.27
C LYS A 10 -29.76 14.06 6.75
N SER A 11 -29.97 13.63 8.01
CA SER A 11 -29.37 12.41 8.50
C SER A 11 -29.86 11.25 7.63
N VAL A 12 -28.97 10.76 6.78
CA VAL A 12 -29.16 9.48 6.11
C VAL A 12 -29.00 8.44 7.20
N MET A 13 -30.07 7.68 7.47
CA MET A 13 -29.98 6.49 8.30
C MET A 13 -28.87 5.62 7.75
N THR A 14 -27.76 5.54 8.45
CA THR A 14 -26.65 4.65 8.12
C THR A 14 -27.13 3.22 8.41
N GLU A 15 -27.45 2.47 7.36
CA GLU A 15 -27.27 1.02 7.42
C GLU A 15 -25.89 0.77 8.06
N ASN A 16 -25.78 -0.24 8.92
CA ASN A 16 -24.52 -0.73 9.49
C ASN A 16 -23.58 -1.21 8.35
N LYS A 17 -23.04 -0.28 7.58
CA LYS A 17 -21.88 -0.55 6.74
C LYS A 17 -20.73 -0.82 7.68
N THR A 18 -20.27 -2.05 7.73
CA THR A 18 -18.97 -2.36 8.32
C THR A 18 -17.98 -1.33 7.79
N GLU A 19 -17.40 -0.57 8.72
CA GLU A 19 -16.62 0.60 8.39
C GLU A 19 -15.35 0.14 7.68
N GLN A 20 -15.22 0.48 6.39
CA GLN A 20 -14.13 0.04 5.54
C GLN A 20 -12.81 0.65 6.01
N ILE A 21 -11.81 -0.17 6.24
CA ILE A 21 -10.47 0.23 6.67
C ILE A 21 -9.54 0.20 5.46
N ILE A 22 -8.71 1.23 5.32
CA ILE A 22 -7.61 1.25 4.36
C ILE A 22 -6.34 0.81 5.09
N ILE A 23 -5.74 -0.28 4.64
CA ILE A 23 -4.46 -0.77 5.13
C ILE A 23 -3.36 -0.27 4.20
N ILE A 24 -2.42 0.50 4.75
CA ILE A 24 -1.22 0.94 4.04
C ILE A 24 -0.07 0.08 4.51
N ASP A 25 0.51 -0.66 3.58
CA ASP A 25 1.63 -1.55 3.84
C ASP A 25 2.93 -0.96 3.29
N ALA A 26 3.86 -0.66 4.19
CA ALA A 26 5.22 -0.31 3.82
C ALA A 26 6.07 -1.58 3.69
N GLY A 27 6.35 -2.03 2.48
CA GLY A 27 7.15 -3.23 2.25
C GLY A 27 8.52 -3.19 2.92
N HIS A 28 9.03 -4.37 3.31
CA HIS A 28 10.29 -4.53 4.05
C HIS A 28 10.27 -3.87 5.44
N GLY A 29 11.42 -3.76 6.09
CA GLY A 29 11.59 -3.14 7.41
C GLY A 29 12.60 -3.88 8.29
N GLY A 30 13.13 -3.20 9.30
CA GLY A 30 14.16 -3.75 10.18
C GLY A 30 15.40 -4.21 9.41
N GLU A 31 15.79 -5.47 9.56
CA GLU A 31 16.96 -6.05 8.86
C GLU A 31 16.70 -6.27 7.36
N ASP A 32 15.45 -6.39 6.92
CA ASP A 32 15.14 -6.50 5.50
C ASP A 32 15.09 -5.13 4.83
N GLY A 33 16.21 -4.71 4.26
CA GLY A 33 16.33 -3.42 3.56
C GLY A 33 15.59 -3.34 2.21
N GLY A 34 15.17 -4.48 1.64
CA GLY A 34 14.67 -4.54 0.26
C GLY A 34 15.79 -4.28 -0.77
N ALA A 35 15.44 -3.68 -1.89
CA ALA A 35 16.40 -3.25 -2.89
C ALA A 35 17.27 -2.09 -2.38
N VAL A 36 18.52 -2.03 -2.88
CA VAL A 36 19.45 -0.95 -2.55
C VAL A 36 19.80 -0.18 -3.82
N SER A 37 19.69 1.15 -3.81
CA SER A 37 20.10 1.99 -4.93
C SER A 37 21.63 2.03 -5.06
N GLU A 38 22.13 2.59 -6.16
CA GLU A 38 23.58 2.80 -6.34
C GLU A 38 24.16 3.79 -5.32
N SER A 39 23.34 4.71 -4.82
CA SER A 39 23.72 5.67 -3.75
C SER A 39 23.54 5.13 -2.34
N GLY A 40 23.16 3.85 -2.17
CA GLY A 40 22.98 3.23 -0.85
C GLY A 40 21.62 3.45 -0.20
N VAL A 41 20.66 4.09 -0.87
CA VAL A 41 19.30 4.29 -0.35
C VAL A 41 18.55 2.96 -0.34
N LEU A 42 17.96 2.62 0.79
CA LEU A 42 17.22 1.37 1.00
C LEU A 42 15.76 1.53 0.57
N GLU A 43 15.21 0.49 -0.04
CA GLU A 43 13.80 0.43 -0.43
C GLU A 43 12.87 0.62 0.76
N LYS A 44 13.15 0.00 1.90
CA LYS A 44 12.34 0.07 3.12
C LYS A 44 12.10 1.51 3.60
N ASP A 45 13.09 2.39 3.45
CA ASP A 45 13.02 3.78 3.91
C ASP A 45 12.10 4.62 3.01
N ILE A 46 12.20 4.40 1.69
CA ILE A 46 11.32 5.04 0.71
C ILE A 46 9.89 4.55 0.91
N ASN A 47 9.69 3.24 1.06
CA ASN A 47 8.37 2.65 1.29
C ASN A 47 7.71 3.22 2.54
N LEU A 48 8.47 3.33 3.65
CA LEU A 48 7.98 3.89 4.90
C LEU A 48 7.57 5.36 4.76
N SER A 49 8.41 6.16 4.12
CA SER A 49 8.13 7.58 3.89
C SER A 49 6.85 7.79 3.08
N ILE A 50 6.67 7.03 1.99
CA ILE A 50 5.47 7.11 1.15
C ILE A 50 4.25 6.61 1.94
N ALA A 51 4.38 5.53 2.70
CA ALA A 51 3.30 4.95 3.49
C ALA A 51 2.80 5.93 4.57
N ASN A 52 3.71 6.55 5.32
CA ASN A 52 3.36 7.50 6.37
C ASN A 52 2.64 8.72 5.78
N ASN A 53 3.19 9.33 4.72
CA ASN A 53 2.56 10.48 4.06
C ASN A 53 1.17 10.13 3.49
N SER A 54 1.03 8.95 2.88
CA SER A 54 -0.24 8.48 2.33
C SER A 54 -1.28 8.24 3.42
N ALA A 55 -0.86 7.61 4.53
CA ALA A 55 -1.73 7.34 5.67
C ALA A 55 -2.23 8.65 6.32
N ASP A 56 -1.35 9.63 6.49
CA ASP A 56 -1.71 10.91 7.09
C ASP A 56 -2.69 11.69 6.21
N LEU A 57 -2.46 11.72 4.89
CA LEU A 57 -3.40 12.33 3.95
C LEU A 57 -4.76 11.64 3.98
N LEU A 58 -4.81 10.32 3.96
CA LEU A 58 -6.07 9.59 4.02
C LEU A 58 -6.83 9.85 5.32
N LYS A 59 -6.13 9.93 6.45
CA LYS A 59 -6.73 10.29 7.76
C LYS A 59 -7.31 11.70 7.75
N ILE A 60 -6.62 12.68 7.13
CA ILE A 60 -7.12 14.06 6.95
C ILE A 60 -8.42 14.06 6.13
N PHE A 61 -8.54 13.20 5.14
CA PHE A 61 -9.77 13.02 4.35
C PHE A 61 -10.86 12.19 5.06
N GLY A 62 -10.64 11.81 6.32
CA GLY A 62 -11.64 11.13 7.14
C GLY A 62 -11.71 9.60 6.96
N TYR A 63 -10.73 8.99 6.28
CA TYR A 63 -10.66 7.54 6.19
C TYR A 63 -10.07 6.90 7.45
N LYS A 64 -10.56 5.72 7.80
CA LYS A 64 -9.88 4.87 8.79
C LYS A 64 -8.70 4.17 8.14
N VAL A 65 -7.52 4.39 8.70
CA VAL A 65 -6.26 3.86 8.16
C VAL A 65 -5.53 3.07 9.22
N VAL A 66 -5.08 1.88 8.84
CA VAL A 66 -4.14 1.04 9.59
C VAL A 66 -2.86 0.94 8.77
N GLN A 67 -1.71 1.01 9.42
CA GLN A 67 -0.40 0.81 8.78
C GLN A 67 0.20 -0.49 9.31
N THR A 68 0.88 -1.25 8.45
CA THR A 68 1.59 -2.46 8.87
C THR A 68 2.78 -2.12 9.77
N ARG A 69 3.43 -1.00 9.51
CA ARG A 69 4.48 -0.40 10.34
C ARG A 69 4.49 1.11 10.20
N THR A 70 4.94 1.83 11.20
CA THR A 70 5.07 3.29 11.25
C THR A 70 6.50 3.76 11.43
N ASP A 71 7.41 2.83 11.66
CA ASP A 71 8.85 3.03 11.87
C ASP A 71 9.66 1.94 11.16
N ASP A 72 10.99 1.94 11.34
CA ASP A 72 11.87 0.94 10.72
C ASP A 72 11.90 -0.36 11.54
N THR A 73 10.78 -1.06 11.55
CA THR A 73 10.63 -2.36 12.19
C THR A 73 10.22 -3.44 11.21
N SER A 74 10.58 -4.68 11.50
CA SER A 74 10.03 -5.89 10.90
C SER A 74 8.85 -6.38 11.73
N LEU A 75 7.93 -7.11 11.09
CA LEU A 75 6.78 -7.73 11.77
C LEU A 75 7.05 -9.16 12.24
N ASP A 76 8.27 -9.67 12.04
CA ASP A 76 8.67 -10.97 12.57
C ASP A 76 8.79 -10.94 14.11
N ASN A 77 8.91 -12.14 14.72
CA ASN A 77 9.01 -12.28 16.17
C ASN A 77 10.46 -12.58 16.62
N GLY A 78 11.46 -12.31 15.77
CA GLY A 78 12.86 -12.58 16.09
C GLY A 78 13.27 -14.03 15.86
N GLU A 79 12.78 -14.67 14.80
CA GLU A 79 13.16 -16.02 14.41
C GLU A 79 14.66 -16.13 14.12
N ASP A 80 15.23 -17.33 14.31
CA ASP A 80 16.68 -17.58 14.30
C ASP A 80 17.36 -17.31 12.94
N SER A 81 16.66 -17.45 11.82
CA SER A 81 17.25 -17.24 10.50
C SER A 81 16.61 -16.12 9.71
N VAL A 82 17.37 -15.45 8.83
CA VAL A 82 16.86 -14.42 7.91
C VAL A 82 15.70 -14.94 7.07
N HIS A 83 15.74 -16.18 6.62
CA HIS A 83 14.68 -16.77 5.83
C HIS A 83 13.40 -16.94 6.66
N SER A 84 13.49 -17.48 7.89
CA SER A 84 12.34 -17.64 8.76
C SER A 84 11.73 -16.30 9.18
N ARG A 85 12.56 -15.27 9.45
CA ARG A 85 12.09 -13.91 9.71
C ARG A 85 11.29 -13.34 8.54
N LYS A 86 11.78 -13.45 7.30
CA LYS A 86 11.03 -13.00 6.11
C LYS A 86 9.71 -13.72 5.95
N VAL A 87 9.67 -15.03 6.20
CA VAL A 87 8.43 -15.80 6.14
C VAL A 87 7.44 -15.38 7.23
N ALA A 88 7.93 -15.12 8.44
CA ALA A 88 7.10 -14.67 9.57
C ALA A 88 6.54 -13.26 9.30
N ASP A 89 7.36 -12.34 8.84
CA ASP A 89 6.95 -10.98 8.43
C ASP A 89 5.82 -11.02 7.38
N LEU A 90 6.00 -11.81 6.31
CA LEU A 90 4.97 -11.96 5.28
C LEU A 90 3.67 -12.56 5.81
N LYS A 91 3.74 -13.53 6.74
CA LYS A 91 2.55 -14.09 7.38
C LYS A 91 1.82 -13.05 8.22
N LYS A 92 2.54 -12.24 8.99
CA LYS A 92 1.96 -11.17 9.80
C LYS A 92 1.28 -10.11 8.94
N ARG A 93 1.92 -9.70 7.83
CA ARG A 93 1.26 -8.79 6.87
C ARG A 93 -0.04 -9.39 6.34
N LEU A 94 -0.02 -10.66 5.97
CA LEU A 94 -1.20 -11.35 5.46
C LEU A 94 -2.32 -11.46 6.51
N GLU A 95 -1.99 -11.71 7.80
CA GLU A 95 -2.95 -11.68 8.91
C GLU A 95 -3.61 -10.30 9.02
N ILE A 96 -2.84 -9.21 8.93
CA ILE A 96 -3.36 -7.84 8.96
C ILE A 96 -4.26 -7.59 7.73
N PHE A 97 -3.83 -7.97 6.53
CA PHE A 97 -4.60 -7.77 5.29
C PHE A 97 -5.95 -8.46 5.34
N ASN A 98 -5.98 -9.69 5.86
CA ASN A 98 -7.18 -10.53 5.93
C ASN A 98 -7.95 -10.39 7.25
N SER A 99 -7.64 -9.39 8.08
CA SER A 99 -8.34 -9.17 9.36
C SER A 99 -9.83 -8.85 9.18
N ASP A 100 -10.20 -8.27 8.05
CA ASP A 100 -11.58 -8.09 7.60
C ASP A 100 -11.64 -8.16 6.06
N LYS A 101 -12.65 -8.86 5.53
CA LYS A 101 -12.89 -9.01 4.08
C LYS A 101 -13.20 -7.70 3.34
N ASN A 102 -13.56 -6.65 4.08
CA ASN A 102 -13.87 -5.34 3.52
C ASN A 102 -12.65 -4.40 3.51
N ASN A 103 -11.50 -4.84 4.00
CA ASN A 103 -10.29 -4.03 3.99
C ASN A 103 -9.85 -3.71 2.55
N ILE A 104 -9.42 -2.47 2.33
CA ILE A 104 -8.69 -2.07 1.14
C ILE A 104 -7.20 -2.09 1.50
N VAL A 105 -6.41 -2.85 0.76
CA VAL A 105 -4.96 -2.96 1.01
C VAL A 105 -4.19 -2.28 -0.12
N ILE A 106 -3.25 -1.41 0.26
CA ILE A 106 -2.29 -0.77 -0.64
C ILE A 106 -0.89 -1.05 -0.10
N SER A 107 -0.15 -1.90 -0.79
CA SER A 107 1.25 -2.23 -0.47
C SER A 107 2.21 -1.44 -1.35
N ILE A 108 3.24 -0.87 -0.74
CA ILE A 108 4.19 0.05 -1.37
C ILE A 108 5.56 -0.61 -1.39
N HIS A 109 6.10 -0.73 -2.60
CA HIS A 109 7.41 -1.30 -2.89
C HIS A 109 8.15 -0.50 -3.95
N GLN A 110 9.47 -0.64 -4.00
CA GLN A 110 10.30 -0.12 -5.07
C GLN A 110 10.88 -1.29 -5.89
N ASN A 111 10.95 -1.10 -7.20
CA ASN A 111 11.59 -2.06 -8.08
C ASN A 111 12.97 -1.53 -8.48
N LYS A 112 13.99 -2.39 -8.43
CA LYS A 112 15.31 -2.10 -8.96
C LYS A 112 15.45 -2.74 -10.34
N PHE A 113 15.80 -1.95 -11.35
CA PHE A 113 16.15 -2.43 -12.67
C PHE A 113 17.60 -2.04 -12.99
N SER A 114 18.29 -2.91 -13.73
CA SER A 114 19.68 -2.67 -14.17
C SER A 114 19.81 -1.55 -15.21
N GLN A 115 18.71 -1.14 -15.84
CA GLN A 115 18.69 -0.12 -16.88
C GLN A 115 17.74 1.00 -16.48
N SER A 116 18.23 2.23 -16.46
CA SER A 116 17.49 3.45 -16.06
C SER A 116 16.25 3.75 -16.92
N LYS A 117 16.20 3.23 -18.16
CA LYS A 117 15.01 3.37 -19.02
C LYS A 117 13.75 2.71 -18.45
N TYR A 118 13.89 1.77 -17.50
CA TYR A 118 12.75 1.11 -16.86
C TYR A 118 12.36 1.86 -15.56
N TYR A 119 11.84 3.05 -15.70
CA TYR A 119 11.35 3.88 -14.59
C TYR A 119 9.82 3.96 -14.56
N GLY A 120 9.29 4.60 -13.52
CA GLY A 120 7.87 4.89 -13.37
C GLY A 120 7.09 3.81 -12.60
N THR A 121 6.01 4.24 -12.00
CA THR A 121 5.14 3.42 -11.14
C THR A 121 4.52 2.27 -11.92
N GLN A 122 4.64 1.06 -11.40
CA GLN A 122 3.96 -0.13 -11.87
C GLN A 122 2.94 -0.57 -10.84
N ILE A 123 1.70 -0.78 -11.24
CA ILE A 123 0.63 -1.20 -10.34
C ILE A 123 0.26 -2.65 -10.62
N PHE A 124 0.25 -3.45 -9.55
CA PHE A 124 -0.24 -4.82 -9.56
C PHE A 124 -1.56 -4.89 -8.77
N TYR A 125 -2.46 -5.76 -9.18
CA TYR A 125 -3.74 -5.99 -8.48
C TYR A 125 -3.97 -7.46 -8.19
N SER A 126 -4.63 -7.74 -7.06
CA SER A 126 -4.99 -9.10 -6.67
C SER A 126 -6.01 -9.69 -7.65
N PRO A 127 -5.85 -10.96 -8.05
CA PRO A 127 -6.84 -11.66 -8.84
C PRO A 127 -8.09 -12.08 -8.04
N ASN A 128 -8.02 -12.00 -6.71
CA ASN A 128 -9.03 -12.58 -5.81
C ASN A 128 -10.27 -11.71 -5.65
N ASN A 129 -10.17 -10.41 -5.99
CA ASN A 129 -11.28 -9.47 -5.89
C ASN A 129 -11.37 -8.63 -7.17
N SER A 130 -12.54 -8.64 -7.81
CA SER A 130 -12.78 -7.89 -9.07
C SER A 130 -12.63 -6.38 -8.92
N GLN A 131 -12.88 -5.82 -7.72
CA GLN A 131 -12.72 -4.39 -7.46
C GLN A 131 -11.25 -3.95 -7.40
N SER A 132 -10.33 -4.87 -7.10
CA SER A 132 -8.89 -4.58 -7.11
C SER A 132 -8.39 -4.06 -8.46
N GLN A 133 -8.95 -4.57 -9.56
CA GLN A 133 -8.62 -4.09 -10.90
C GLN A 133 -9.07 -2.65 -11.13
N ASN A 134 -10.26 -2.28 -10.64
CA ASN A 134 -10.81 -0.93 -10.77
C ASN A 134 -9.98 0.06 -9.94
N LEU A 135 -9.65 -0.28 -8.69
CA LEU A 135 -8.79 0.53 -7.83
C LEU A 135 -7.42 0.74 -8.48
N ALA A 136 -6.80 -0.32 -9.00
CA ALA A 136 -5.53 -0.25 -9.69
C ALA A 136 -5.56 0.70 -10.90
N GLU A 137 -6.67 0.72 -11.66
CA GLU A 137 -6.84 1.65 -12.77
C GLU A 137 -6.98 3.09 -12.30
N CYS A 138 -7.76 3.34 -11.25
CA CYS A 138 -7.93 4.68 -10.67
C CYS A 138 -6.58 5.23 -10.18
N ILE A 139 -5.81 4.43 -9.43
CA ILE A 139 -4.49 4.85 -8.94
C ILE A 139 -3.55 5.10 -10.13
N ARG A 140 -3.50 4.20 -11.11
CA ARG A 140 -2.67 4.37 -12.31
C ARG A 140 -2.98 5.68 -13.04
N ASN A 141 -4.24 5.96 -13.27
CA ASN A 141 -4.66 7.17 -13.98
C ASN A 141 -4.31 8.43 -13.18
N SER A 142 -4.46 8.41 -11.86
CA SER A 142 -4.08 9.52 -10.98
C SER A 142 -2.58 9.75 -10.98
N VAL A 143 -1.77 8.69 -10.87
CA VAL A 143 -0.30 8.78 -10.95
C VAL A 143 0.14 9.34 -12.30
N LYS A 144 -0.42 8.83 -13.41
CA LYS A 144 -0.10 9.34 -14.74
C LYS A 144 -0.46 10.82 -14.87
N LYS A 145 -1.66 11.21 -14.44
CA LYS A 145 -2.14 12.58 -14.56
C LYS A 145 -1.36 13.59 -13.72
N CYS A 146 -1.01 13.22 -12.50
CA CYS A 146 -0.51 14.17 -11.50
C CYS A 146 1.01 14.13 -11.29
N LEU A 147 1.65 12.99 -11.52
CA LEU A 147 3.04 12.78 -11.15
C LEU A 147 3.94 12.33 -12.30
N GLN A 148 3.44 11.49 -13.20
CA GLN A 148 4.24 10.82 -14.22
C GLN A 148 3.50 10.78 -15.57
N PRO A 149 3.34 11.91 -16.27
CA PRO A 149 2.55 12.01 -17.50
C PRO A 149 3.06 11.08 -18.61
N ASP A 150 4.35 10.81 -18.64
CA ASP A 150 5.00 9.94 -19.64
C ASP A 150 5.02 8.45 -19.23
N ASN A 151 4.41 8.09 -18.10
CA ASN A 151 4.35 6.71 -17.65
C ASN A 151 3.30 5.92 -18.44
N GLU A 152 3.76 5.09 -19.37
CA GLU A 152 2.91 4.21 -20.20
C GLU A 152 2.72 2.80 -19.62
N LYS A 153 3.23 2.52 -18.40
CA LYS A 153 3.05 1.21 -17.78
C LYS A 153 1.57 0.93 -17.50
N LYS A 154 1.12 -0.25 -17.95
CA LYS A 154 -0.24 -0.73 -17.70
C LYS A 154 -0.31 -1.41 -16.33
N LYS A 155 -1.48 -1.36 -15.67
CA LYS A 155 -1.72 -2.22 -14.50
C LYS A 155 -1.56 -3.68 -14.88
N LYS A 156 -1.07 -4.50 -13.96
CA LYS A 156 -0.85 -5.92 -14.16
C LYS A 156 -1.58 -6.74 -13.11
N LYS A 157 -2.18 -7.83 -13.54
CA LYS A 157 -2.67 -8.88 -12.64
C LYS A 157 -1.47 -9.50 -11.94
N ALA A 158 -1.52 -9.62 -10.62
CA ALA A 158 -0.49 -10.30 -9.86
C ALA A 158 -0.45 -11.78 -10.24
N ASP A 159 0.74 -12.29 -10.47
CA ASP A 159 1.01 -13.71 -10.65
C ASP A 159 1.38 -14.39 -9.32
N GLY A 160 1.76 -15.66 -9.39
CA GLY A 160 2.15 -16.44 -8.21
C GLY A 160 3.39 -15.96 -7.48
N SER A 161 4.19 -15.06 -8.07
CA SER A 161 5.42 -14.55 -7.47
C SER A 161 5.16 -13.48 -6.40
N ILE A 162 4.02 -12.79 -6.47
CA ILE A 162 3.63 -11.78 -5.47
C ILE A 162 2.74 -12.45 -4.41
N TYR A 163 3.41 -13.04 -3.41
CA TYR A 163 2.77 -13.88 -2.37
C TYR A 163 1.58 -13.19 -1.70
N LEU A 164 1.74 -11.95 -1.26
CA LEU A 164 0.69 -11.22 -0.53
C LEU A 164 -0.55 -11.00 -1.40
N LEU A 165 -0.38 -10.55 -2.65
CA LEU A 165 -1.52 -10.33 -3.56
C LEU A 165 -2.20 -11.62 -4.03
N LYS A 166 -1.50 -12.75 -3.94
CA LYS A 166 -2.09 -14.07 -4.24
C LYS A 166 -2.96 -14.59 -3.11
N LYS A 167 -2.65 -14.21 -1.86
CA LYS A 167 -3.26 -14.76 -0.64
C LYS A 167 -4.24 -13.80 0.05
N ALA A 168 -4.14 -12.52 -0.23
CA ALA A 168 -5.07 -11.50 0.26
C ALA A 168 -6.36 -11.44 -0.56
#